data_89399080a2fd829b5e0927abe4604340
#
_entry.id   89399080a2fd829b5e0927abe4604340
#
_cell.length_a   1.000
_cell.length_b   1.000
_cell.length_c   1.000
_cell.angle_alpha   90.00
_cell.angle_beta   90.00
_cell.angle_gamma   90.00
#
_symmetry.space_group_name_H-M   'P 1'
#
loop_
_entity.id
_entity.type
_entity.pdbx_description
1 polymer ?
#
loop_
_entity_poly.entity_id
_entity_poly.type
_entity_poly.pdbx_seq_one_letter_code
_entity_poly.pdbx_strand_id
1 'polypeptide(L)' 'FGCSVTQYIQGRRMSQAEHLLINTDFTMGQIAQMIGYTTSSRFAELFKKSTGILPIEYRKIARKQL' A
#
# COMPACT_ATOMS: atom_id res chain seq x y z
N PHE A 1 -14.86 13.49 14.18
CA PHE A 1 -13.80 12.97 13.39
C PHE A 1 -12.64 12.48 14.22
N GLY A 2 -12.14 11.53 14.37
CA GLY A 2 -11.07 11.07 15.19
C GLY A 2 -9.72 10.90 14.49
N CYS A 3 -9.57 11.44 13.28
CA CYS A 3 -8.36 11.25 12.51
C CYS A 3 -7.55 12.53 12.40
N SER A 4 -6.25 12.44 12.64
CA SER A 4 -5.35 13.53 12.34
C SER A 4 -5.16 13.65 10.83
N VAL A 5 -4.64 14.78 10.37
CA VAL A 5 -4.35 14.98 8.96
C VAL A 5 -3.37 13.91 8.44
N THR A 6 -2.38 13.56 9.26
CA THR A 6 -1.40 12.55 8.91
C THR A 6 -2.07 11.18 8.68
N GLN A 7 -2.97 10.80 9.56
CA GLN A 7 -3.69 9.53 9.43
C GLN A 7 -4.57 9.52 8.18
N TYR A 8 -5.20 10.63 7.87
CA TYR A 8 -6.03 10.74 6.67
C TYR A 8 -5.19 10.55 5.41
N ILE A 9 -4.02 11.20 5.34
CA ILE A 9 -3.12 11.08 4.19
C ILE A 9 -2.61 9.66 4.05
N GLN A 10 -2.22 9.02 5.16
CA GLN A 10 -1.75 7.63 5.12
C GLN A 10 -2.85 6.69 4.62
N GLY A 11 -4.07 6.89 5.06
CA GLY A 11 -5.19 6.09 4.59
C GLY A 11 -5.39 6.19 3.08
N ARG A 12 -5.28 7.39 2.53
CA ARG A 12 -5.40 7.58 1.09
C ARG A 12 -4.25 6.94 0.34
N ARG A 13 -3.03 7.04 0.88
CA ARG A 13 -1.87 6.40 0.26
C ARG A 13 -2.01 4.89 0.23
N MET A 14 -2.52 4.31 1.30
CA MET A 14 -2.73 2.88 1.36
C MET A 14 -3.82 2.43 0.38
N SER A 15 -4.88 3.21 0.21
CA SER A 15 -5.91 2.92 -0.78
C SER A 15 -5.35 2.94 -2.19
N GLN A 16 -4.51 3.93 -2.50
CA GLN A 16 -3.84 3.97 -3.79
C GLN A 16 -2.93 2.77 -4.00
N ALA A 17 -2.21 2.38 -2.94
CA ALA A 17 -1.32 1.23 -3.00
C ALA A 17 -2.11 -0.05 -3.30
N GLU A 18 -3.24 -0.25 -2.64
CA GLU A 18 -4.10 -1.40 -2.89
C GLU A 18 -4.54 -1.45 -4.35
N HIS A 19 -4.96 -0.31 -4.87
CA HIS A 19 -5.40 -0.20 -6.26
C HIS A 19 -4.27 -0.56 -7.23
N LEU A 20 -3.07 -0.03 -6.98
CA LEU A 20 -1.91 -0.29 -7.82
C LEU A 20 -1.47 -1.75 -7.73
N LEU A 21 -1.54 -2.34 -6.55
CA LEU A 21 -1.17 -3.73 -6.35
C LEU A 21 -2.05 -4.68 -7.16
N ILE A 22 -3.34 -4.38 -7.21
CA ILE A 22 -4.32 -5.23 -7.89
C ILE A 22 -4.32 -4.99 -9.41
N ASN A 23 -4.24 -3.74 -9.83
CA ASN A 23 -4.47 -3.37 -11.22
C ASN A 23 -3.22 -3.18 -12.06
N THR A 24 -2.03 -3.23 -11.45
CA THR A 24 -0.77 -3.06 -12.17
C THR A 24 0.26 -4.08 -11.73
N ASP A 25 1.33 -4.20 -12.53
CA ASP A 25 2.46 -5.05 -12.20
C ASP A 25 3.66 -4.27 -11.67
N PHE A 26 3.44 -3.06 -11.22
CA PHE A 26 4.52 -2.24 -10.67
C PHE A 26 5.19 -2.96 -9.49
N THR A 27 6.49 -2.77 -9.36
CA THR A 27 7.24 -3.33 -8.23
C THR A 27 6.88 -2.58 -6.95
N MET A 28 7.23 -3.18 -5.82
CA MET A 28 6.99 -2.53 -4.52
C MET A 28 7.71 -1.17 -4.46
N GLY A 29 8.94 -1.10 -4.99
CA GLY A 29 9.67 0.15 -5.04
C GLY A 29 8.99 1.22 -5.89
N GLN A 30 8.46 0.82 -7.04
CA GLN A 30 7.75 1.74 -7.92
C GLN A 30 6.49 2.28 -7.26
N ILE A 31 5.71 1.40 -6.65
CA ILE A 31 4.49 1.80 -5.94
C ILE A 31 4.83 2.74 -4.80
N ALA A 32 5.86 2.41 -4.01
CA ALA A 32 6.28 3.26 -2.90
C ALA A 32 6.61 4.67 -3.37
N GLN A 33 7.35 4.80 -4.46
CA GLN A 33 7.70 6.11 -5.01
C GLN A 33 6.47 6.85 -5.51
N MET A 34 5.55 6.15 -6.15
CA MET A 34 4.34 6.76 -6.71
C MET A 34 3.44 7.34 -5.63
N ILE A 35 3.40 6.72 -4.47
CA ILE A 35 2.54 7.19 -3.38
C ILE A 35 3.28 8.06 -2.35
N GLY A 36 4.57 8.33 -2.58
CA GLY A 36 5.31 9.33 -1.82
C GLY A 36 6.20 8.80 -0.71
N TYR A 37 6.52 7.50 -0.70
CA TYR A 37 7.48 6.95 0.26
C TYR A 37 8.87 6.90 -0.34
N THR A 38 9.89 7.03 0.51
CA THR A 38 11.28 7.04 0.05
C THR A 38 11.82 5.65 -0.25
N THR A 39 11.34 4.63 0.46
CA THR A 39 11.81 3.26 0.26
C THR A 39 10.64 2.29 0.24
N SER A 40 10.84 1.16 -0.44
CA SER A 40 9.84 0.09 -0.45
C SER A 40 9.70 -0.57 0.93
N SER A 41 10.78 -0.60 1.70
CA SER A 41 10.74 -1.15 3.06
C SER A 41 9.78 -0.36 3.94
N ARG A 42 9.87 0.97 3.87
CA ARG A 42 8.99 1.83 4.64
C ARG A 42 7.53 1.65 4.22
N PHE A 43 7.30 1.59 2.92
CA PHE A 43 5.97 1.33 2.39
C PHE A 43 5.41 -0.01 2.87
N ALA A 44 6.20 -1.07 2.76
CA ALA A 44 5.78 -2.40 3.17
C ALA A 44 5.43 -2.45 4.66
N GLU A 45 6.24 -1.80 5.48
CA GLU A 45 6.03 -1.73 6.92
C GLU A 45 4.70 -1.05 7.26
N LEU A 46 4.45 0.09 6.65
CA LEU A 46 3.21 0.85 6.89
C LEU A 46 2.00 0.13 6.30
N PHE A 47 2.15 -0.51 5.15
CA PHE A 47 1.07 -1.28 4.54
C PHE A 47 0.67 -2.45 5.46
N LYS A 48 1.65 -3.18 5.96
CA LYS A 48 1.38 -4.29 6.89
C LYS A 48 0.70 -3.79 8.15
N LYS A 49 1.14 -2.64 8.67
CA LYS A 49 0.53 -2.05 9.85
C LYS A 49 -0.92 -1.65 9.62
N SER A 50 -1.23 -1.19 8.42
CA SER A 50 -2.56 -0.73 8.06
C SER A 50 -3.51 -1.87 7.71
N THR A 51 -3.04 -2.87 6.97
CA THR A 51 -3.89 -3.95 6.46
C THR A 51 -3.70 -5.28 7.18
N GLY A 52 -2.61 -5.44 7.91
CA GLY A 52 -2.27 -6.69 8.60
C GLY A 52 -1.43 -7.64 7.78
N ILE A 53 -1.21 -7.38 6.50
CA ILE A 53 -0.40 -8.23 5.62
C ILE A 53 0.54 -7.40 4.78
N LEU A 54 1.60 -8.04 4.28
CA LEU A 54 2.56 -7.37 3.41
C LEU A 54 1.94 -7.08 2.04
N PRO A 55 2.37 -6.00 1.38
CA PRO A 55 1.79 -5.65 0.08
C PRO A 55 1.97 -6.73 -0.98
N ILE A 56 3.09 -7.44 -0.96
CA ILE A 56 3.29 -8.51 -1.94
C ILE A 56 2.32 -9.67 -1.70
N GLU A 57 2.02 -9.98 -0.45
CA GLU A 57 1.03 -10.99 -0.11
C GLU A 57 -0.37 -10.54 -0.47
N TYR A 58 -0.66 -9.27 -0.24
CA TYR A 58 -1.94 -8.69 -0.62
C TYR A 58 -2.19 -8.86 -2.12
N ARG A 59 -1.17 -8.58 -2.94
CA ARG A 59 -1.28 -8.76 -4.40
C ARG A 59 -1.60 -10.21 -4.75
N LYS A 60 -0.90 -11.15 -4.14
CA LYS A 60 -1.11 -12.58 -4.40
C LYS A 60 -2.53 -13.01 -4.04
N ILE A 61 -2.99 -12.61 -2.88
CA ILE A 61 -4.33 -12.96 -2.39
C ILE A 61 -5.39 -12.35 -3.30
N ALA A 62 -5.27 -11.08 -3.61
CA ALA A 62 -6.25 -10.38 -4.44
C ALA A 62 -6.34 -10.98 -5.84
N ARG A 63 -5.20 -11.33 -6.43
CA ARG A 63 -5.18 -11.91 -7.77
C ARG A 63 -5.66 -13.36 -7.80
N LYS A 64 -5.47 -14.07 -6.70
CA LYS A 64 -5.94 -15.45 -6.59
C LYS A 64 -7.45 -15.56 -6.55
N GLN A 65 -8.12 -14.52 -6.07
CA GLN A 65 -9.58 -14.51 -5.96
C GLN A 65 -10.27 -14.12 -7.26
N LEU A 66 -9.51 -13.70 -8.23
CA LEU A 66 -10.03 -13.37 -9.55
C LEU A 66 -10.01 -14.59 -10.45
#